data_3d30d4b29abf93db8ea211879898cf42
#
_entry.id   3d30d4b29abf93db8ea211879898cf42
#
_cell.length_a   1.000
_cell.length_b   1.000
_cell.length_c   1.000
_cell.angle_alpha   90.00
_cell.angle_beta   90.00
_cell.angle_gamma   90.00
#
_symmetry.space_group_name_H-M   'P 1'
#
loop_
_entity.id
_entity.type
_entity.pdbx_description
1 polymer ?
#
loop_
_entity_poly.entity_id
_entity_poly.type
_entity_poly.pdbx_seq_one_letter_code
_entity_poly.pdbx_strand_id
1 'polypeptide(L)'
;MDKLKILKAQKIINQKEPGKYVMVADKKEYVEGIIEMTSSGNAYFLVSDDDDIFIARRNTNRSLDGDRVLVYQLRQRNSGKREGEVVEVLERSSHDYIGILERKKDFGFVNMRASRMFTDFFIEQEELKDFVDGDKVIVHLKDWPKRASSPFGKIVKSLGKPGELNTEMHAIM
;
A
#
# COMPACT_ATOMS: atom_id res chain seq x y z
N MET A 1 0.21 -27.07 2.44
CA MET A 1 1.51 -26.63 1.91
C MET A 1 2.60 -26.99 2.91
N ASP A 2 3.69 -27.57 2.45
CA ASP A 2 4.76 -28.05 3.32
C ASP A 2 5.52 -26.86 3.94
N LYS A 3 5.52 -26.78 5.28
CA LYS A 3 6.15 -25.72 6.06
C LYS A 3 7.63 -25.50 5.71
N LEU A 4 8.34 -26.60 5.40
CA LEU A 4 9.75 -26.56 5.00
C LEU A 4 9.97 -25.90 3.64
N LYS A 5 9.03 -26.05 2.70
CA LYS A 5 9.06 -25.38 1.40
C LYS A 5 8.87 -23.87 1.55
N ILE A 6 7.97 -23.46 2.44
CA ILE A 6 7.73 -22.05 2.75
C ILE A 6 8.97 -21.41 3.36
N LEU A 7 9.59 -22.05 4.35
CA LEU A 7 10.80 -21.55 5.00
C LEU A 7 12.01 -21.51 4.05
N LYS A 8 12.10 -22.46 3.11
CA LYS A 8 13.10 -22.41 2.03
C LYS A 8 12.84 -21.25 1.06
N ALA A 9 11.61 -21.07 0.63
CA ALA A 9 11.23 -19.98 -0.28
C ALA A 9 11.48 -18.61 0.37
N GLN A 10 11.28 -18.51 1.68
CA GLN A 10 11.59 -17.31 2.48
C GLN A 10 13.10 -17.18 2.82
N LYS A 11 13.96 -18.09 2.36
CA LYS A 11 15.39 -18.12 2.66
C LYS A 11 15.74 -18.13 4.16
N ILE A 12 14.82 -18.60 4.99
CA ILE A 12 15.01 -18.71 6.45
C ILE A 12 15.86 -19.94 6.79
N ILE A 13 15.77 -20.99 5.97
CA ILE A 13 16.55 -22.21 6.12
C ILE A 13 17.27 -22.57 4.83
N ASN A 14 18.49 -23.08 4.97
CA ASN A 14 19.24 -23.71 3.87
C ASN A 14 19.37 -25.21 4.13
N GLN A 15 19.23 -26.00 3.08
CA GLN A 15 19.51 -27.43 3.14
C GLN A 15 21.00 -27.67 2.95
N LYS A 16 21.68 -28.19 3.98
CA LYS A 16 23.11 -28.59 3.90
C LYS A 16 23.31 -29.96 3.26
N GLU A 17 22.43 -30.90 3.59
CA GLU A 17 22.41 -32.26 3.10
C GLU A 17 20.95 -32.74 2.97
N PRO A 18 20.66 -33.80 2.19
CA PRO A 18 19.29 -34.34 2.15
C PRO A 18 18.77 -34.63 3.56
N GLY A 19 17.67 -33.94 3.93
CA GLY A 19 17.06 -34.07 5.25
C GLY A 19 17.66 -33.22 6.38
N LYS A 20 18.82 -32.57 6.16
CA LYS A 20 19.44 -31.66 7.15
C LYS A 20 19.27 -30.21 6.76
N TYR A 21 18.58 -29.46 7.59
CA TYR A 21 18.33 -28.02 7.42
C TYR A 21 19.08 -27.23 8.48
N VAL A 22 19.67 -26.11 8.09
CA VAL A 22 20.31 -25.15 8.98
C VAL A 22 19.57 -23.85 8.87
N MET A 23 19.24 -23.23 10.01
CA MET A 23 18.79 -21.85 9.99
C MET A 23 19.90 -20.99 9.38
N VAL A 24 19.55 -20.15 8.44
CA VAL A 24 20.49 -19.17 7.89
C VAL A 24 20.86 -18.26 9.06
N ALA A 25 22.11 -18.27 9.45
CA ALA A 25 22.64 -17.56 10.61
C ALA A 25 22.66 -16.01 10.43
N ASP A 26 22.26 -15.51 9.28
CA ASP A 26 21.89 -14.12 9.12
C ASP A 26 20.53 -13.92 9.81
N LYS A 27 20.52 -13.23 10.93
CA LYS A 27 19.31 -12.70 11.56
C LYS A 27 18.59 -11.83 10.51
N LYS A 28 17.74 -12.46 9.72
CA LYS A 28 16.76 -11.76 8.88
C LYS A 28 15.70 -11.29 9.84
N GLU A 29 15.79 -10.04 10.22
CA GLU A 29 14.80 -9.45 11.08
C GLU A 29 13.58 -9.11 10.23
N TYR A 30 12.55 -9.94 10.34
CA TYR A 30 11.22 -9.60 9.91
C TYR A 30 10.56 -8.81 11.05
N VAL A 31 10.04 -7.67 10.71
CA VAL A 31 9.31 -6.82 11.65
C VAL A 31 7.91 -6.55 11.11
N GLU A 32 6.96 -6.51 12.01
CA GLU A 32 5.55 -6.31 11.70
C GLU A 32 5.10 -4.98 12.30
N GLY A 33 4.35 -4.19 11.55
CA GLY A 33 3.82 -2.92 12.00
C GLY A 33 3.14 -2.13 10.90
N ILE A 34 2.96 -0.85 11.12
CA ILE A 34 2.24 0.07 10.23
C ILE A 34 3.22 0.77 9.29
N ILE A 35 2.79 0.95 8.05
CA ILE A 35 3.54 1.67 7.02
C ILE A 35 2.93 3.05 6.77
N GLU A 36 3.77 4.07 6.66
CA GLU A 36 3.38 5.41 6.21
C GLU A 36 3.92 5.67 4.80
N MET A 37 3.01 6.01 3.89
CA MET A 37 3.36 6.29 2.50
C MET A 37 3.69 7.77 2.29
N THR A 38 4.61 8.02 1.38
CA THR A 38 4.88 9.36 0.87
C THR A 38 4.17 9.60 -0.46
N SER A 39 3.97 10.85 -0.86
CA SER A 39 3.39 11.21 -2.15
C SER A 39 4.19 10.72 -3.36
N SER A 40 5.48 10.44 -3.18
CA SER A 40 6.34 9.85 -4.21
C SER A 40 6.21 8.33 -4.35
N GLY A 41 5.45 7.69 -3.44
CA GLY A 41 5.25 6.24 -3.39
C GLY A 41 6.33 5.48 -2.63
N ASN A 42 7.31 6.15 -2.05
CA ASN A 42 8.18 5.57 -1.04
C ASN A 42 7.41 5.47 0.29
N ALA A 43 7.96 4.74 1.24
CA ALA A 43 7.32 4.59 2.52
C ALA A 43 8.34 4.58 3.67
N TYR A 44 7.82 4.79 4.88
CA TYR A 44 8.51 4.57 6.12
C TYR A 44 7.74 3.55 6.96
N PHE A 45 8.45 2.56 7.43
CA PHE A 45 7.92 1.64 8.42
C PHE A 45 8.30 2.16 9.80
N LEU A 46 7.30 2.48 10.59
CA LEU A 46 7.47 3.12 11.90
C LEU A 46 7.94 2.10 12.94
N VAL A 47 9.04 2.40 13.61
CA VAL A 47 9.60 1.59 14.69
C VAL A 47 9.50 2.39 15.99
N SER A 48 8.92 1.82 17.04
CA SER A 48 8.57 2.55 18.27
C SER A 48 9.76 3.18 19.01
N ASP A 49 10.93 2.55 18.97
CA ASP A 49 12.10 2.95 19.79
C ASP A 49 13.40 3.07 18.97
N ASP A 50 13.29 3.06 17.66
CA ASP A 50 14.41 3.02 16.74
C ASP A 50 14.16 3.93 15.53
N ASP A 51 15.19 4.11 14.70
CA ASP A 51 15.05 4.83 13.43
C ASP A 51 14.11 4.07 12.47
N ASP A 52 13.21 4.79 11.83
CA ASP A 52 12.28 4.25 10.86
C ASP A 52 13.00 3.56 9.70
N ILE A 53 12.39 2.50 9.18
CA ILE A 53 12.92 1.76 8.05
C ILE A 53 12.38 2.38 6.78
N PHE A 54 13.28 2.90 5.92
CA PHE A 54 12.91 3.42 4.62
C PHE A 54 12.61 2.26 3.65
N ILE A 55 11.49 2.38 2.92
CA ILE A 55 11.05 1.41 1.92
C ILE A 55 10.88 2.12 0.59
N ALA A 56 11.75 1.79 -0.36
CA ALA A 56 11.64 2.33 -1.71
C ALA A 56 10.34 1.87 -2.39
N ARG A 57 9.76 2.69 -3.26
CA ARG A 57 8.51 2.42 -3.97
C ARG A 57 8.42 1.02 -4.58
N ARG A 58 9.51 0.55 -5.20
CA ARG A 58 9.58 -0.81 -5.79
C ARG A 58 9.46 -1.94 -4.78
N ASN A 59 9.72 -1.65 -3.49
CA ASN A 59 9.75 -2.61 -2.39
C ASN A 59 8.49 -2.52 -1.51
N THR A 60 7.49 -1.71 -1.86
CA THR A 60 6.26 -1.51 -1.06
C THR A 60 5.24 -2.61 -1.22
N ASN A 61 5.42 -3.52 -2.19
CA ASN A 61 4.53 -4.67 -2.43
C ASN A 61 3.02 -4.30 -2.46
N ARG A 62 2.67 -3.17 -3.10
CA ARG A 62 1.29 -2.63 -3.16
C ARG A 62 0.66 -2.32 -1.79
N SER A 63 1.48 -2.06 -0.79
CA SER A 63 0.97 -1.50 0.45
C SER A 63 0.49 -0.06 0.25
N LEU A 64 -0.47 0.32 1.04
CA LEU A 64 -1.04 1.65 1.10
C LEU A 64 -0.79 2.27 2.48
N ASP A 65 -1.05 3.56 2.59
CA ASP A 65 -0.89 4.29 3.83
C ASP A 65 -1.73 3.68 4.95
N GLY A 66 -1.11 3.43 6.09
CA GLY A 66 -1.76 2.82 7.25
C GLY A 66 -1.93 1.30 7.20
N ASP A 67 -1.49 0.62 6.14
CA ASP A 67 -1.52 -0.84 6.10
C ASP A 67 -0.61 -1.46 7.17
N ARG A 68 -1.05 -2.56 7.75
CA ARG A 68 -0.22 -3.41 8.59
C ARG A 68 0.55 -4.39 7.72
N VAL A 69 1.85 -4.34 7.80
CA VAL A 69 2.75 -5.07 6.89
C VAL A 69 3.80 -5.86 7.62
N LEU A 70 4.29 -6.91 6.98
CA LEU A 70 5.50 -7.62 7.34
C LEU A 70 6.64 -7.10 6.48
N VAL A 71 7.65 -6.52 7.13
CA VAL A 71 8.84 -5.94 6.48
C VAL A 71 10.05 -6.80 6.75
N TYR A 72 10.81 -7.07 5.70
CA TYR A 72 12.14 -7.64 5.77
C TYR A 72 13.15 -6.50 5.78
N GLN A 73 13.96 -6.40 6.83
CA GLN A 73 15.02 -5.40 6.92
C GLN A 73 16.22 -5.83 6.06
N LEU A 74 16.59 -4.99 5.11
CA LEU A 74 17.76 -5.20 4.25
C LEU A 74 19.04 -4.91 5.04
N ARG A 75 20.14 -5.61 4.68
CA ARG A 75 21.44 -5.31 5.29
C ARG A 75 21.88 -3.89 4.97
N GLN A 76 22.26 -3.17 6.00
CA GLN A 76 22.79 -1.81 5.91
C GLN A 76 24.06 -1.82 5.02
N ARG A 77 23.99 -1.14 3.87
CA ARG A 77 25.19 -0.81 3.08
C ARG A 77 25.59 0.61 3.45
N ASN A 78 26.75 0.78 4.08
CA ASN A 78 27.55 2.01 4.32
C ASN A 78 26.85 3.41 4.44
N SER A 79 25.54 3.52 4.25
CA SER A 79 24.80 4.80 4.23
C SER A 79 24.16 5.18 5.58
N GLY A 80 24.26 4.33 6.58
CA GLY A 80 23.69 4.57 7.89
C GLY A 80 22.16 4.50 7.99
N LYS A 81 21.43 4.49 6.87
CA LYS A 81 19.97 4.40 6.85
C LYS A 81 19.50 2.94 6.79
N ARG A 82 18.49 2.63 7.61
CA ARG A 82 17.81 1.35 7.55
C ARG A 82 16.91 1.30 6.31
N GLU A 83 17.04 0.24 5.53
CA GLU A 83 16.20 -0.01 4.35
C GLU A 83 15.48 -1.34 4.50
N GLY A 84 14.27 -1.44 3.93
CA GLY A 84 13.47 -2.65 3.97
C GLY A 84 12.67 -2.90 2.71
N GLU A 85 12.04 -4.07 2.69
CA GLU A 85 11.04 -4.43 1.69
C GLU A 85 9.80 -5.01 2.37
N VAL A 86 8.63 -4.67 1.90
CA VAL A 86 7.37 -5.28 2.34
C VAL A 86 7.26 -6.67 1.74
N VAL A 87 7.28 -7.68 2.59
CA VAL A 87 7.13 -9.08 2.20
C VAL A 87 5.67 -9.43 1.99
N GLU A 88 4.82 -8.91 2.89
CA GLU A 88 3.39 -9.20 2.88
C GLU A 88 2.59 -8.03 3.49
N VAL A 89 1.42 -7.76 2.92
CA VAL A 89 0.41 -6.91 3.54
C VAL A 89 -0.48 -7.80 4.38
N LEU A 90 -0.36 -7.69 5.70
CA LEU A 90 -1.07 -8.54 6.66
C LEU A 90 -2.51 -8.11 6.84
N GLU A 91 -2.73 -6.80 6.89
CA GLU A 91 -4.04 -6.20 7.07
C GLU A 91 -4.13 -4.87 6.31
N ARG A 92 -5.20 -4.69 5.56
CA ARG A 92 -5.47 -3.44 4.86
C ARG A 92 -6.00 -2.39 5.84
N SER A 93 -5.50 -1.18 5.68
CA SER A 93 -6.10 -0.03 6.34
C SER A 93 -7.54 0.17 5.88
N SER A 94 -8.41 0.53 6.81
CA SER A 94 -9.81 0.89 6.53
C SER A 94 -9.99 2.36 6.15
N HIS A 95 -8.91 3.06 5.79
CA HIS A 95 -8.99 4.47 5.41
C HIS A 95 -9.78 4.66 4.12
N ASP A 96 -10.64 5.66 4.14
CA ASP A 96 -11.23 6.21 2.94
C ASP A 96 -10.30 7.28 2.36
N TYR A 97 -10.29 7.38 1.05
CA TYR A 97 -9.46 8.33 0.31
C TYR A 97 -10.34 9.38 -0.35
N ILE A 98 -9.83 10.60 -0.49
CA ILE A 98 -10.54 11.69 -1.15
C ILE A 98 -9.78 12.08 -2.41
N GLY A 99 -10.48 12.13 -3.54
CA GLY A 99 -9.91 12.54 -4.82
C GLY A 99 -10.96 13.10 -5.77
N ILE A 100 -10.54 13.41 -6.99
CA ILE A 100 -11.42 13.93 -8.04
C ILE A 100 -11.72 12.81 -9.03
N LEU A 101 -13.00 12.58 -9.30
CA LEU A 101 -13.45 11.59 -10.27
C LEU A 101 -13.20 12.08 -11.69
N GLU A 102 -12.41 11.35 -12.44
CA GLU A 102 -12.28 11.45 -13.89
C GLU A 102 -13.04 10.29 -14.53
N ARG A 103 -14.24 10.58 -15.03
CA ARG A 103 -15.11 9.57 -15.65
C ARG A 103 -14.81 9.42 -17.13
N LYS A 104 -14.65 8.17 -17.59
CA LYS A 104 -14.63 7.77 -18.98
C LYS A 104 -15.95 7.04 -19.31
N LYS A 105 -16.10 6.58 -20.56
CA LYS A 105 -17.32 5.91 -21.02
C LYS A 105 -17.63 4.65 -20.20
N ASP A 106 -16.64 3.79 -20.03
CA ASP A 106 -16.81 2.45 -19.48
C ASP A 106 -16.02 2.21 -18.17
N PHE A 107 -15.32 3.21 -17.67
CA PHE A 107 -14.55 3.18 -16.41
C PHE A 107 -14.25 4.60 -15.93
N GLY A 108 -13.63 4.72 -14.79
CA GLY A 108 -13.14 6.00 -14.26
C GLY A 108 -11.85 5.84 -13.48
N PHE A 109 -11.28 6.99 -13.14
CA PHE A 109 -10.20 7.08 -12.16
C PHE A 109 -10.56 8.11 -11.10
N VAL A 110 -10.23 7.84 -9.85
CA VAL A 110 -10.22 8.86 -8.81
C VAL A 110 -8.79 9.36 -8.70
N ASN A 111 -8.58 10.59 -9.18
CA ASN A 111 -7.29 11.27 -9.18
C ASN A 111 -6.91 11.71 -7.77
N MET A 112 -5.77 11.26 -7.30
CA MET A 112 -5.31 11.40 -5.92
C MET A 112 -4.26 12.50 -5.72
N ARG A 113 -4.06 13.41 -6.69
CA ARG A 113 -2.99 14.44 -6.65
C ARG A 113 -2.99 15.33 -5.41
N ALA A 114 -4.16 15.55 -4.83
CA ALA A 114 -4.31 16.36 -3.61
C ALA A 114 -4.13 15.57 -2.31
N SER A 115 -3.91 14.26 -2.40
CA SER A 115 -3.74 13.37 -1.24
C SER A 115 -2.30 12.84 -1.16
N ARG A 116 -1.95 12.19 -0.05
CA ARG A 116 -0.65 11.51 0.10
C ARG A 116 -0.56 10.20 -0.69
N MET A 117 -1.56 9.90 -1.51
CA MET A 117 -1.60 8.70 -2.32
C MET A 117 -0.77 8.89 -3.59
N PHE A 118 0.09 7.93 -3.90
CA PHE A 118 1.02 7.96 -5.04
C PHE A 118 0.44 7.39 -6.34
N THR A 119 -0.78 6.88 -6.31
CA THR A 119 -1.47 6.27 -7.45
C THR A 119 -2.96 6.57 -7.40
N ASP A 120 -3.59 6.63 -8.57
CA ASP A 120 -5.02 6.85 -8.70
C ASP A 120 -5.79 5.54 -8.53
N PHE A 121 -7.04 5.61 -8.07
CA PHE A 121 -7.93 4.46 -8.00
C PHE A 121 -8.63 4.23 -9.33
N PHE A 122 -8.60 3.01 -9.83
CA PHE A 122 -9.41 2.58 -10.95
C PHE A 122 -10.84 2.27 -10.45
N ILE A 123 -11.84 2.79 -11.16
CA ILE A 123 -13.26 2.63 -10.83
C ILE A 123 -13.94 1.88 -11.97
N GLU A 124 -14.53 0.74 -11.65
CA GLU A 124 -15.30 -0.07 -12.60
C GLU A 124 -16.60 0.61 -12.98
N GLN A 125 -17.13 0.29 -14.15
CA GLN A 125 -18.34 0.92 -14.71
C GLN A 125 -19.55 0.80 -13.78
N GLU A 126 -19.70 -0.31 -13.11
CA GLU A 126 -20.82 -0.54 -12.18
C GLU A 126 -20.83 0.42 -11.00
N GLU A 127 -19.64 0.87 -10.58
CA GLU A 127 -19.46 1.79 -9.44
C GLU A 127 -19.63 3.27 -9.85
N LEU A 128 -19.77 3.56 -11.15
CA LEU A 128 -19.86 4.93 -11.69
C LEU A 128 -21.30 5.44 -11.87
N LYS A 129 -22.31 4.59 -11.71
CA LYS A 129 -23.69 4.87 -12.15
C LYS A 129 -24.25 6.20 -11.65
N ASP A 130 -23.99 6.56 -10.39
CA ASP A 130 -24.61 7.68 -9.71
C ASP A 130 -23.66 8.89 -9.50
N PHE A 131 -22.44 8.84 -10.13
CA PHE A 131 -21.41 9.84 -9.90
C PHE A 131 -21.09 10.64 -11.16
N VAL A 132 -20.79 11.92 -10.99
CA VAL A 132 -20.58 12.87 -12.08
C VAL A 132 -19.08 13.13 -12.28
N ASP A 133 -18.67 13.29 -13.54
CA ASP A 133 -17.29 13.66 -13.87
C ASP A 133 -16.87 14.97 -13.21
N GLY A 134 -15.71 15.01 -12.63
CA GLY A 134 -15.14 16.16 -11.94
C GLY A 134 -15.57 16.34 -10.50
N ASP A 135 -16.45 15.47 -9.95
CA ASP A 135 -16.82 15.54 -8.56
C ASP A 135 -15.67 15.15 -7.63
N LYS A 136 -15.59 15.82 -6.49
CA LYS A 136 -14.80 15.39 -5.34
C LYS A 136 -15.52 14.23 -4.67
N VAL A 137 -14.86 13.09 -4.56
CA VAL A 137 -15.47 11.85 -4.08
C VAL A 137 -14.65 11.20 -2.98
N ILE A 138 -15.36 10.46 -2.13
CA ILE A 138 -14.75 9.54 -1.17
C ILE A 138 -14.69 8.17 -1.83
N VAL A 139 -13.52 7.56 -1.86
CA VAL A 139 -13.27 6.23 -2.42
C VAL A 139 -12.69 5.31 -1.35
N HIS A 140 -13.22 4.09 -1.31
CA HIS A 140 -12.73 3.00 -0.48
C HIS A 140 -11.95 2.00 -1.35
N LEU A 141 -10.85 1.44 -0.82
CA LEU A 141 -10.11 0.38 -1.49
C LEU A 141 -10.97 -0.90 -1.57
N LYS A 142 -11.23 -1.37 -2.78
CA LYS A 142 -11.93 -2.63 -3.04
C LYS A 142 -10.93 -3.80 -3.13
N ASP A 143 -9.91 -3.66 -3.97
CA ASP A 143 -8.85 -4.65 -4.17
C ASP A 143 -7.66 -4.03 -4.92
N TRP A 144 -6.50 -4.66 -4.84
CA TRP A 144 -5.36 -4.35 -5.71
C TRP A 144 -4.78 -5.63 -6.30
N PRO A 145 -5.32 -6.10 -7.43
CA PRO A 145 -4.87 -7.32 -8.07
C PRO A 145 -3.39 -7.26 -8.47
N LYS A 146 -2.68 -8.38 -8.36
CA LYS A 146 -1.23 -8.45 -8.65
C LYS A 146 -0.83 -7.96 -10.03
N ARG A 147 -1.72 -8.04 -11.02
CA ARG A 147 -1.48 -7.62 -12.40
C ARG A 147 -1.97 -6.20 -12.69
N ALA A 148 -2.69 -5.57 -11.75
CA ALA A 148 -3.21 -4.22 -11.93
C ALA A 148 -2.14 -3.18 -11.56
N SER A 149 -2.02 -2.14 -12.39
CA SER A 149 -1.15 -0.99 -12.16
C SER A 149 -1.70 -0.05 -11.09
N SER A 150 -3.02 -0.02 -10.93
CA SER A 150 -3.74 0.82 -9.97
C SER A 150 -4.64 -0.01 -9.06
N PRO A 151 -4.86 0.42 -7.81
CA PRO A 151 -5.86 -0.20 -6.94
C PRO A 151 -7.27 0.02 -7.49
N PHE A 152 -8.15 -0.93 -7.26
CA PHE A 152 -9.57 -0.83 -7.57
C PHE A 152 -10.29 -0.20 -6.40
N GLY A 153 -11.06 0.84 -6.68
CA GLY A 153 -11.84 1.57 -5.68
C GLY A 153 -13.34 1.43 -5.87
N LYS A 154 -14.04 1.62 -4.77
CA LYS A 154 -15.48 1.81 -4.74
C LYS A 154 -15.76 3.23 -4.25
N ILE A 155 -16.54 4.01 -5.00
CA ILE A 155 -16.96 5.33 -4.57
C ILE A 155 -18.02 5.17 -3.48
N VAL A 156 -17.76 5.74 -2.32
CA VAL A 156 -18.67 5.71 -1.16
C VAL A 156 -19.65 6.85 -1.23
N LYS A 157 -19.17 8.06 -1.60
CA LYS A 157 -19.96 9.28 -1.60
C LYS A 157 -19.36 10.33 -2.53
N SER A 158 -20.20 11.10 -3.21
CA SER A 158 -19.82 12.38 -3.82
C SER A 158 -19.93 13.50 -2.79
N LEU A 159 -18.94 14.38 -2.77
CA LEU A 159 -18.91 15.61 -1.99
C LEU A 159 -19.30 16.83 -2.83
N GLY A 160 -19.61 16.65 -4.12
CA GLY A 160 -19.93 17.72 -5.05
C GLY A 160 -18.70 18.27 -5.78
N LYS A 161 -18.88 19.45 -6.41
CA LYS A 161 -17.81 20.08 -7.18
C LYS A 161 -16.72 20.65 -6.28
N PRO A 162 -15.43 20.53 -6.67
CA PRO A 162 -14.34 21.19 -5.96
C PRO A 162 -14.55 22.71 -5.89
N GLY A 163 -14.23 23.31 -4.73
CA GLY A 163 -14.35 24.76 -4.52
C GLY A 163 -15.72 25.23 -4.03
N GLU A 164 -16.73 24.36 -3.96
CA GLU A 164 -17.98 24.66 -3.27
C GLU A 164 -17.76 24.60 -1.75
N LEU A 165 -18.27 25.58 -1.01
CA LEU A 165 -18.04 25.73 0.44
C LEU A 165 -18.40 24.45 1.22
N ASN A 166 -19.54 23.83 0.89
CA ASN A 166 -19.98 22.59 1.52
C ASN A 166 -19.06 21.40 1.21
N THR A 167 -18.50 21.35 -0.01
CA THR A 167 -17.58 20.30 -0.45
C THR A 167 -16.27 20.34 0.34
N GLU A 168 -15.73 21.55 0.54
CA GLU A 168 -14.48 21.71 1.30
C GLU A 168 -14.68 21.45 2.81
N MET A 169 -15.81 21.81 3.39
CA MET A 169 -16.14 21.51 4.80
C MET A 169 -16.25 20.01 5.07
N HIS A 170 -16.84 19.23 4.15
CA HIS A 170 -16.94 17.77 4.27
C HIS A 170 -15.58 17.07 4.12
N ALA A 171 -14.64 17.66 3.41
CA ALA A 171 -13.30 17.09 3.22
C ALA A 171 -12.39 17.26 4.44
N ILE A 172 -12.68 18.19 5.33
CA ILE A 172 -11.91 18.47 6.55
C ILE A 172 -12.34 17.55 7.71
N MET A 173 -13.57 17.06 7.69
CA MET A 173 -14.09 16.12 8.68
C MET A 173 -13.76 14.67 8.33
#